data_46f6ed562bcb1a0111fe88840a25d047
#
_entry.id   46f6ed562bcb1a0111fe88840a25d047
#
_cell.length_a   1.000
_cell.length_b   1.000
_cell.length_c   1.000
_cell.angle_alpha   90.00
_cell.angle_beta   90.00
_cell.angle_gamma   90.00
#
_symmetry.space_group_name_H-M   'P 1'
#
loop_
_entity.id
_entity.type
_entity.pdbx_description
1 polymer ?
#
loop_
_entity_poly.entity_id
_entity_poly.type
_entity_poly.pdbx_seq_one_letter_code
_entity_poly.pdbx_strand_id
1 'polypeptide(L)'
;EGDGGSLDSIKVNRGSFSYDRPTTVPLLLTLVYPNNSFTTIIAQPGKEVTLSGDANRLKEMEVVGTDENKQFTEFRLSVLKLSEKDAQMRAATYIRTHPKSWTSVALLYHYFDRVASRSEQPTLSLLDLLKKHQPTNQQLAAIDARLRPQVRTAIGGFLPNFTATTLSQQTLRSADFKGQPTLLIFSASWDSHNYYLRQQLRKLKSARGNRLRIINFSLDESQQKAEERAKNDSLQSVVYLKNMLANPLVKTLGLRYPSGNILTNAQGRIIGRDLPTEELADKVNELLH
;
A
#
# COMPACT_ATOMS: atom_id res chain seq x y z
N GLU A 1 2.11 -2.44 -11.12
CA GLU A 1 3.20 -2.71 -10.17
C GLU A 1 2.60 -3.09 -8.83
N GLY A 2 2.86 -4.28 -8.34
CA GLY A 2 2.51 -4.72 -6.98
C GLY A 2 1.57 -5.91 -6.84
N ASP A 3 0.85 -6.33 -7.88
CA ASP A 3 -0.14 -7.43 -7.77
C ASP A 3 0.26 -8.73 -8.50
N GLY A 4 1.53 -8.91 -8.86
CA GLY A 4 1.95 -10.10 -9.61
C GLY A 4 1.36 -10.20 -11.02
N GLY A 5 0.71 -9.12 -11.49
CA GLY A 5 0.19 -9.01 -12.85
C GLY A 5 1.30 -8.78 -13.87
N SER A 6 1.16 -9.34 -15.07
CA SER A 6 2.05 -9.03 -16.19
C SER A 6 1.84 -7.58 -16.62
N LEU A 7 2.93 -6.87 -16.89
CA LEU A 7 2.91 -5.56 -17.52
C LEU A 7 3.11 -5.75 -19.03
N ASP A 8 2.10 -5.37 -19.80
CA ASP A 8 2.17 -5.38 -21.26
C ASP A 8 2.24 -3.96 -21.79
N SER A 9 2.96 -3.77 -22.88
CA SER A 9 3.04 -2.48 -23.59
C SER A 9 2.12 -2.50 -24.81
N ILE A 10 1.29 -1.47 -24.94
CA ILE A 10 0.37 -1.31 -26.07
C ILE A 10 0.86 -0.18 -26.96
N LYS A 11 1.07 -0.48 -28.25
CA LYS A 11 1.45 0.53 -29.24
C LYS A 11 0.20 1.20 -29.80
N VAL A 12 0.15 2.51 -29.72
CA VAL A 12 -0.92 3.32 -30.30
C VAL A 12 -0.53 3.73 -31.72
N ASN A 13 -1.37 3.44 -32.71
CA ASN A 13 -1.20 3.83 -34.10
C ASN A 13 -2.32 4.78 -34.50
N ARG A 14 -1.98 6.01 -34.91
CA ARG A 14 -2.94 7.04 -35.36
C ARG A 14 -4.12 7.22 -34.41
N GLY A 15 -3.84 7.18 -33.09
CA GLY A 15 -4.85 7.35 -32.04
C GLY A 15 -5.68 6.09 -31.71
N SER A 16 -5.38 4.95 -32.32
CA SER A 16 -6.10 3.69 -32.10
C SER A 16 -5.17 2.58 -31.61
N PHE A 17 -5.70 1.66 -30.81
CA PHE A 17 -5.03 0.44 -30.40
C PHE A 17 -6.06 -0.70 -30.25
N SER A 18 -5.57 -1.92 -30.27
CA SER A 18 -6.32 -3.10 -29.86
C SER A 18 -5.45 -3.95 -28.94
N TYR A 19 -6.08 -4.62 -28.00
CA TYR A 19 -5.40 -5.50 -27.06
C TYR A 19 -6.28 -6.72 -26.80
N ASP A 20 -5.76 -7.90 -27.03
CA ASP A 20 -6.45 -9.15 -26.80
C ASP A 20 -5.84 -9.87 -25.58
N ARG A 21 -6.68 -10.19 -24.61
CA ARG A 21 -6.32 -10.94 -23.43
C ARG A 21 -7.43 -11.92 -23.06
N PRO A 22 -7.32 -13.16 -23.48
CA PRO A 22 -8.27 -14.19 -23.10
C PRO A 22 -8.34 -14.34 -21.57
N THR A 23 -9.55 -14.41 -21.06
CA THR A 23 -9.79 -14.65 -19.63
C THR A 23 -10.94 -15.64 -19.46
N THR A 24 -10.84 -16.51 -18.45
CA THR A 24 -11.88 -17.47 -18.08
C THR A 24 -12.74 -16.98 -16.91
N VAL A 25 -12.30 -15.94 -16.21
CA VAL A 25 -12.99 -15.29 -15.10
C VAL A 25 -12.95 -13.79 -15.27
N PRO A 26 -13.93 -13.04 -14.74
CA PRO A 26 -13.84 -11.58 -14.76
C PRO A 26 -12.63 -11.10 -13.97
N LEU A 27 -11.98 -10.02 -14.45
CA LEU A 27 -10.83 -9.39 -13.78
C LEU A 27 -10.78 -7.88 -14.05
N LEU A 28 -10.02 -7.15 -13.21
CA LEU A 28 -9.73 -5.74 -13.43
C LEU A 28 -8.42 -5.60 -14.21
N LEU A 29 -8.46 -4.88 -15.31
CA LEU A 29 -7.30 -4.39 -16.03
C LEU A 29 -7.09 -2.91 -15.73
N THR A 30 -5.84 -2.49 -15.69
CA THR A 30 -5.46 -1.08 -15.51
C THR A 30 -4.67 -0.63 -16.72
N LEU A 31 -5.28 0.24 -17.53
CA LEU A 31 -4.56 0.94 -18.60
C LEU A 31 -3.86 2.15 -17.98
N VAL A 32 -2.52 2.15 -18.01
CA VAL A 32 -1.68 3.22 -17.49
C VAL A 32 -1.20 4.10 -18.65
N TYR A 33 -1.39 5.41 -18.51
CA TYR A 33 -0.97 6.40 -19.50
C TYR A 33 0.44 6.93 -19.20
N PRO A 34 1.11 7.56 -20.18
CA PRO A 34 2.47 8.10 -19.99
C PRO A 34 2.59 9.15 -18.86
N ASN A 35 1.51 9.82 -18.50
CA ASN A 35 1.45 10.78 -17.39
C ASN A 35 1.14 10.12 -16.03
N ASN A 36 1.24 8.79 -15.94
CA ASN A 36 0.92 7.97 -14.75
C ASN A 36 -0.55 8.00 -14.29
N SER A 37 -1.44 8.68 -15.02
CA SER A 37 -2.88 8.47 -14.80
C SER A 37 -3.32 7.12 -15.34
N PHE A 38 -4.49 6.64 -14.94
CA PHE A 38 -4.94 5.31 -15.33
C PHE A 38 -6.45 5.23 -15.52
N THR A 39 -6.88 4.25 -16.32
CA THR A 39 -8.28 3.86 -16.49
C THR A 39 -8.43 2.40 -16.09
N THR A 40 -9.41 2.11 -15.22
CA THR A 40 -9.77 0.75 -14.83
C THR A 40 -10.80 0.20 -15.79
N ILE A 41 -10.61 -1.04 -16.21
CA ILE A 41 -11.46 -1.79 -17.15
C ILE A 41 -11.89 -3.08 -16.47
N ILE A 42 -13.16 -3.42 -16.55
CA ILE A 42 -13.71 -4.68 -16.08
C ILE A 42 -13.76 -5.64 -17.28
N ALA A 43 -12.76 -6.51 -17.39
CA ALA A 43 -12.73 -7.55 -18.42
C ALA A 43 -13.60 -8.73 -18.01
N GLN A 44 -14.44 -9.20 -18.93
CA GLN A 44 -15.32 -10.36 -18.72
C GLN A 44 -15.09 -11.39 -19.82
N PRO A 45 -15.19 -12.70 -19.52
CA PRO A 45 -14.96 -13.75 -20.51
C PRO A 45 -15.84 -13.58 -21.75
N GLY A 46 -15.20 -13.62 -22.94
CA GLY A 46 -15.89 -13.55 -24.22
C GLY A 46 -16.58 -12.21 -24.52
N LYS A 47 -16.26 -11.14 -23.76
CA LYS A 47 -16.80 -9.80 -23.99
C LYS A 47 -15.74 -8.87 -24.55
N GLU A 48 -16.16 -8.04 -25.51
CA GLU A 48 -15.37 -6.95 -26.04
C GLU A 48 -15.67 -5.65 -25.28
N VAL A 49 -14.65 -4.85 -25.05
CA VAL A 49 -14.73 -3.56 -24.36
C VAL A 49 -14.09 -2.50 -25.25
N THR A 50 -14.81 -1.41 -25.47
CA THR A 50 -14.34 -0.26 -26.26
C THR A 50 -13.99 0.89 -25.30
N LEU A 51 -12.80 1.48 -25.52
CA LEU A 51 -12.37 2.70 -24.87
C LEU A 51 -12.38 3.85 -25.87
N SER A 52 -12.95 4.97 -25.49
CA SER A 52 -12.97 6.19 -26.29
C SER A 52 -12.82 7.44 -25.41
N GLY A 53 -12.19 8.48 -25.96
CA GLY A 53 -12.02 9.74 -25.24
C GLY A 53 -10.93 10.64 -25.85
N ASP A 54 -10.77 11.82 -25.25
CA ASP A 54 -9.75 12.80 -25.62
C ASP A 54 -8.49 12.57 -24.79
N ALA A 55 -7.33 12.44 -25.47
CA ALA A 55 -6.02 12.28 -24.83
C ALA A 55 -5.65 13.45 -23.89
N ASN A 56 -6.24 14.63 -24.06
CA ASN A 56 -6.08 15.77 -23.15
C ASN A 56 -7.00 15.70 -21.93
N ARG A 57 -7.98 14.79 -21.93
CA ARG A 57 -9.00 14.62 -20.87
C ARG A 57 -9.14 13.18 -20.42
N LEU A 58 -8.03 12.54 -20.09
CA LEU A 58 -7.98 11.11 -19.76
C LEU A 58 -8.91 10.70 -18.57
N LYS A 59 -9.26 11.63 -17.69
CA LYS A 59 -10.22 11.38 -16.62
C LYS A 59 -11.67 11.18 -17.15
N GLU A 60 -11.95 11.65 -18.35
CA GLU A 60 -13.25 11.56 -19.01
C GLU A 60 -13.35 10.35 -19.97
N MET A 61 -12.31 9.50 -20.04
CA MET A 61 -12.34 8.30 -20.88
C MET A 61 -13.57 7.46 -20.63
N GLU A 62 -14.28 7.10 -21.69
CA GLU A 62 -15.41 6.21 -21.65
C GLU A 62 -14.99 4.76 -21.85
N VAL A 63 -15.54 3.86 -21.08
CA VAL A 63 -15.33 2.42 -21.17
C VAL A 63 -16.70 1.77 -21.31
N VAL A 64 -16.98 1.18 -22.46
CA VAL A 64 -18.27 0.58 -22.80
C VAL A 64 -18.12 -0.83 -23.36
N GLY A 65 -19.21 -1.51 -23.66
CA GLY A 65 -19.23 -2.88 -24.21
C GLY A 65 -19.81 -3.91 -23.23
N THR A 66 -19.85 -3.58 -21.94
CA THR A 66 -20.55 -4.37 -20.92
C THR A 66 -21.31 -3.47 -19.95
N ASP A 67 -22.36 -3.98 -19.33
CA ASP A 67 -23.16 -3.21 -18.36
C ASP A 67 -22.30 -2.75 -17.17
N GLU A 68 -21.40 -3.59 -16.69
CA GLU A 68 -20.49 -3.26 -15.58
C GLU A 68 -19.55 -2.10 -15.94
N ASN A 69 -18.96 -2.09 -17.14
CA ASN A 69 -18.11 -0.99 -17.59
C ASN A 69 -18.92 0.30 -17.82
N LYS A 70 -20.12 0.19 -18.36
CA LYS A 70 -21.01 1.34 -18.55
C LYS A 70 -21.38 1.97 -17.20
N GLN A 71 -21.82 1.17 -16.22
CA GLN A 71 -22.16 1.63 -14.88
C GLN A 71 -20.95 2.26 -14.17
N PHE A 72 -19.76 1.64 -14.30
CA PHE A 72 -18.53 2.18 -13.73
C PHE A 72 -18.14 3.52 -14.37
N THR A 73 -18.28 3.65 -15.69
CA THR A 73 -18.03 4.90 -16.42
C THR A 73 -19.02 5.99 -15.99
N GLU A 74 -20.32 5.70 -15.98
CA GLU A 74 -21.36 6.63 -15.53
C GLU A 74 -21.10 7.12 -14.09
N PHE A 75 -20.76 6.20 -13.19
CA PHE A 75 -20.41 6.57 -11.82
C PHE A 75 -19.20 7.51 -11.81
N ARG A 76 -18.11 7.14 -12.46
CA ARG A 76 -16.86 7.91 -12.48
C ARG A 76 -17.07 9.33 -13.03
N LEU A 77 -17.82 9.46 -14.12
CA LEU A 77 -18.16 10.75 -14.70
C LEU A 77 -19.04 11.60 -13.77
N SER A 78 -19.99 10.98 -13.05
CA SER A 78 -20.89 11.69 -12.13
C SER A 78 -20.17 12.30 -10.91
N VAL A 79 -18.97 11.83 -10.57
CA VAL A 79 -18.21 12.31 -9.42
C VAL A 79 -16.96 13.12 -9.77
N LEU A 80 -16.71 13.38 -11.06
CA LEU A 80 -15.48 14.07 -11.55
C LEU A 80 -15.24 15.44 -10.89
N LYS A 81 -16.31 16.16 -10.56
CA LYS A 81 -16.23 17.51 -9.98
C LYS A 81 -16.32 17.51 -8.44
N LEU A 82 -16.43 16.34 -7.83
CA LEU A 82 -16.52 16.21 -6.38
C LEU A 82 -15.13 16.18 -5.74
N SER A 83 -15.10 16.49 -4.44
CA SER A 83 -13.94 16.22 -3.62
C SER A 83 -13.67 14.70 -3.56
N GLU A 84 -12.42 14.29 -3.31
CA GLU A 84 -12.07 12.88 -3.14
C GLU A 84 -12.91 12.21 -2.05
N LYS A 85 -13.15 12.91 -0.94
CA LYS A 85 -13.98 12.45 0.18
C LYS A 85 -15.44 12.22 -0.24
N ASP A 86 -16.02 13.13 -1.01
CA ASP A 86 -17.41 13.01 -1.47
C ASP A 86 -17.55 11.89 -2.51
N ALA A 87 -16.58 11.76 -3.41
CA ALA A 87 -16.53 10.66 -4.36
C ALA A 87 -16.42 9.29 -3.64
N GLN A 88 -15.57 9.17 -2.62
CA GLN A 88 -15.47 7.98 -1.77
C GLN A 88 -16.77 7.68 -1.04
N MET A 89 -17.46 8.68 -0.52
CA MET A 89 -18.75 8.51 0.17
C MET A 89 -19.83 7.98 -0.78
N ARG A 90 -19.92 8.52 -2.01
CA ARG A 90 -20.83 7.99 -3.05
C ARG A 90 -20.45 6.56 -3.47
N ALA A 91 -19.16 6.29 -3.67
CA ALA A 91 -18.69 4.95 -4.00
C ALA A 91 -19.04 3.94 -2.89
N ALA A 92 -18.84 4.31 -1.63
CA ALA A 92 -19.23 3.47 -0.49
C ALA A 92 -20.72 3.16 -0.47
N THR A 93 -21.56 4.14 -0.79
CA THR A 93 -23.03 3.94 -0.89
C THR A 93 -23.38 2.98 -2.02
N TYR A 94 -22.80 3.16 -3.20
CA TYR A 94 -23.01 2.25 -4.33
C TYR A 94 -22.58 0.81 -3.99
N ILE A 95 -21.40 0.62 -3.40
CA ILE A 95 -20.89 -0.69 -3.01
C ILE A 95 -21.83 -1.39 -2.02
N ARG A 96 -22.39 -0.66 -1.05
CA ARG A 96 -23.34 -1.24 -0.08
C ARG A 96 -24.65 -1.69 -0.70
N THR A 97 -25.13 -0.99 -1.73
CA THR A 97 -26.38 -1.31 -2.41
C THR A 97 -26.23 -2.35 -3.52
N HIS A 98 -25.00 -2.49 -4.08
CA HIS A 98 -24.71 -3.43 -5.19
C HIS A 98 -23.53 -4.37 -4.89
N PRO A 99 -23.51 -5.12 -3.76
CA PRO A 99 -22.32 -5.86 -3.32
C PRO A 99 -21.96 -7.07 -4.19
N LYS A 100 -22.84 -7.46 -5.13
CA LYS A 100 -22.59 -8.56 -6.08
C LYS A 100 -22.03 -8.09 -7.42
N SER A 101 -22.04 -6.77 -7.69
CA SER A 101 -21.59 -6.18 -8.96
C SER A 101 -20.06 -6.11 -9.04
N TRP A 102 -19.52 -6.34 -10.23
CA TRP A 102 -18.11 -6.08 -10.53
C TRP A 102 -17.78 -4.58 -10.56
N THR A 103 -18.77 -3.73 -10.89
CA THR A 103 -18.65 -2.28 -10.70
C THR A 103 -18.26 -1.95 -9.26
N SER A 104 -18.87 -2.61 -8.27
CA SER A 104 -18.50 -2.41 -6.85
C SER A 104 -17.06 -2.82 -6.52
N VAL A 105 -16.55 -3.87 -7.15
CA VAL A 105 -15.14 -4.27 -7.03
C VAL A 105 -14.23 -3.20 -7.65
N ALA A 106 -14.58 -2.71 -8.84
CA ALA A 106 -13.85 -1.63 -9.50
C ALA A 106 -13.87 -0.32 -8.69
N LEU A 107 -14.99 0.03 -8.07
CA LEU A 107 -15.11 1.20 -7.20
C LEU A 107 -14.27 1.07 -5.93
N LEU A 108 -14.24 -0.11 -5.29
CA LEU A 108 -13.35 -0.37 -4.16
C LEU A 108 -11.89 -0.18 -4.57
N TYR A 109 -11.49 -0.78 -5.70
CA TYR A 109 -10.14 -0.66 -6.23
C TYR A 109 -9.77 0.80 -6.53
N HIS A 110 -10.61 1.52 -7.25
CA HIS A 110 -10.33 2.86 -7.75
C HIS A 110 -10.33 3.93 -6.65
N TYR A 111 -11.32 3.91 -5.76
CA TYR A 111 -11.55 4.98 -4.77
C TYR A 111 -11.02 4.67 -3.37
N PHE A 112 -10.64 3.43 -3.06
CA PHE A 112 -10.19 3.06 -1.72
C PHE A 112 -8.85 2.36 -1.69
N ASP A 113 -8.48 1.67 -2.76
CA ASP A 113 -7.25 0.91 -2.80
C ASP A 113 -6.08 1.70 -3.42
N ARG A 114 -6.33 2.38 -4.54
CA ARG A 114 -5.32 3.14 -5.31
C ARG A 114 -5.14 4.59 -4.85
N VAL A 115 -5.75 5.00 -3.77
CA VAL A 115 -5.67 6.37 -3.24
C VAL A 115 -4.72 6.47 -2.05
N ALA A 116 -4.05 7.63 -1.93
CA ALA A 116 -3.14 7.90 -0.82
C ALA A 116 -3.91 8.16 0.49
N SER A 117 -5.00 8.94 0.43
CA SER A 117 -5.84 9.24 1.58
C SER A 117 -7.10 8.37 1.58
N ARG A 118 -7.18 7.45 2.52
CA ARG A 118 -8.34 6.58 2.69
C ARG A 118 -8.73 6.46 4.16
N SER A 119 -10.02 6.38 4.39
CA SER A 119 -10.54 6.04 5.73
C SER A 119 -10.48 4.53 5.92
N GLU A 120 -9.69 4.07 6.85
CA GLU A 120 -9.24 2.69 6.95
C GLU A 120 -10.35 1.72 7.38
N GLN A 121 -11.07 2.03 8.45
CA GLN A 121 -12.16 1.19 8.93
C GLN A 121 -13.33 1.06 7.92
N PRO A 122 -13.83 2.13 7.30
CA PRO A 122 -14.80 2.04 6.22
C PRO A 122 -14.30 1.20 5.04
N THR A 123 -13.03 1.31 4.66
CA THR A 123 -12.46 0.53 3.55
C THR A 123 -12.49 -0.97 3.84
N LEU A 124 -12.07 -1.41 5.05
CA LEU A 124 -12.15 -2.83 5.43
C LEU A 124 -13.61 -3.31 5.49
N SER A 125 -14.52 -2.51 6.01
CA SER A 125 -15.94 -2.88 6.07
C SER A 125 -16.55 -3.11 4.68
N LEU A 126 -16.18 -2.29 3.70
CA LEU A 126 -16.60 -2.46 2.30
C LEU A 126 -15.97 -3.72 1.68
N LEU A 127 -14.70 -3.96 1.93
CA LEU A 127 -14.00 -5.15 1.45
C LEU A 127 -14.61 -6.42 2.03
N ASP A 128 -14.90 -6.46 3.33
CA ASP A 128 -15.54 -7.60 4.00
C ASP A 128 -16.96 -7.84 3.46
N LEU A 129 -17.72 -6.77 3.19
CA LEU A 129 -19.03 -6.86 2.55
C LEU A 129 -18.94 -7.50 1.17
N LEU A 130 -18.03 -7.02 0.32
CA LEU A 130 -17.84 -7.57 -1.03
C LEU A 130 -17.39 -9.04 -0.98
N LYS A 131 -16.43 -9.40 -0.13
CA LYS A 131 -15.97 -10.78 0.04
C LYS A 131 -17.08 -11.71 0.53
N LYS A 132 -17.96 -11.24 1.39
CA LYS A 132 -19.13 -12.01 1.82
C LYS A 132 -20.06 -12.34 0.66
N HIS A 133 -20.26 -11.43 -0.29
CA HIS A 133 -21.17 -11.61 -1.44
C HIS A 133 -20.48 -12.19 -2.67
N GLN A 134 -19.16 -12.14 -2.76
CA GLN A 134 -18.33 -12.64 -3.85
C GLN A 134 -17.14 -13.45 -3.30
N PRO A 135 -17.35 -14.57 -2.59
CA PRO A 135 -16.29 -15.27 -1.83
C PRO A 135 -15.20 -15.86 -2.71
N THR A 136 -15.48 -16.17 -3.97
CA THR A 136 -14.53 -16.75 -4.93
C THR A 136 -13.83 -15.70 -5.80
N ASN A 137 -14.09 -14.41 -5.58
CA ASN A 137 -13.52 -13.33 -6.36
C ASN A 137 -12.03 -13.16 -6.02
N GLN A 138 -11.16 -13.58 -6.94
CA GLN A 138 -9.71 -13.53 -6.76
C GLN A 138 -9.17 -12.09 -6.66
N GLN A 139 -9.81 -11.12 -7.33
CA GLN A 139 -9.44 -9.71 -7.24
C GLN A 139 -9.66 -9.16 -5.83
N LEU A 140 -10.78 -9.49 -5.21
CA LEU A 140 -11.03 -9.13 -3.81
C LEU A 140 -10.05 -9.82 -2.86
N ALA A 141 -9.67 -11.06 -3.12
CA ALA A 141 -8.65 -11.75 -2.34
C ALA A 141 -7.27 -11.06 -2.45
N ALA A 142 -6.88 -10.63 -3.65
CA ALA A 142 -5.63 -9.89 -3.88
C ALA A 142 -5.65 -8.51 -3.20
N ILE A 143 -6.76 -7.77 -3.34
CA ILE A 143 -6.96 -6.49 -2.65
C ILE A 143 -6.88 -6.67 -1.13
N ASP A 144 -7.55 -7.68 -0.57
CA ASP A 144 -7.53 -7.97 0.86
C ASP A 144 -6.12 -8.30 1.36
N ALA A 145 -5.42 -9.15 0.64
CA ALA A 145 -4.05 -9.55 1.00
C ALA A 145 -3.07 -8.37 1.05
N ARG A 146 -3.31 -7.31 0.29
CA ARG A 146 -2.50 -6.08 0.26
C ARG A 146 -3.01 -5.01 1.23
N LEU A 147 -4.31 -4.73 1.23
CA LEU A 147 -4.93 -3.65 2.01
C LEU A 147 -4.98 -3.96 3.50
N ARG A 148 -5.42 -5.14 3.88
CA ARG A 148 -5.68 -5.47 5.29
C ARG A 148 -4.46 -5.29 6.20
N PRO A 149 -3.24 -5.70 5.81
CA PRO A 149 -2.06 -5.41 6.63
C PRO A 149 -1.80 -3.92 6.78
N GLN A 150 -1.97 -3.13 5.71
CA GLN A 150 -1.75 -1.68 5.74
C GLN A 150 -2.74 -0.97 6.67
N VAL A 151 -4.01 -1.36 6.62
CA VAL A 151 -5.05 -0.79 7.48
C VAL A 151 -4.87 -1.19 8.93
N ARG A 152 -4.54 -2.45 9.20
CA ARG A 152 -4.29 -2.94 10.56
C ARG A 152 -3.11 -2.26 11.25
N THR A 153 -2.13 -1.83 10.46
CA THR A 153 -0.93 -1.16 10.95
C THR A 153 -0.97 0.37 10.77
N ALA A 154 -2.15 0.93 10.66
CA ALA A 154 -2.36 2.37 10.57
C ALA A 154 -2.22 3.07 11.92
N ILE A 155 -2.15 4.40 11.89
CA ILE A 155 -2.14 5.23 13.10
C ILE A 155 -3.38 4.93 13.94
N GLY A 156 -3.18 4.70 15.23
CA GLY A 156 -4.21 4.29 16.17
C GLY A 156 -4.37 2.77 16.33
N GLY A 157 -3.85 1.97 15.38
CA GLY A 157 -3.78 0.51 15.48
C GLY A 157 -2.65 0.02 16.37
N PHE A 158 -2.42 -1.29 16.33
CA PHE A 158 -1.32 -1.95 17.03
C PHE A 158 -0.45 -2.73 16.05
N LEU A 159 0.83 -2.94 16.43
CA LEU A 159 1.69 -3.84 15.67
C LEU A 159 1.09 -5.26 15.66
N PRO A 160 1.07 -5.91 14.50
CA PRO A 160 0.70 -7.33 14.43
C PRO A 160 1.74 -8.17 15.19
N ASN A 161 1.34 -9.37 15.57
CA ASN A 161 2.28 -10.32 16.16
C ASN A 161 3.28 -10.78 15.10
N PHE A 162 4.55 -10.63 15.38
CA PHE A 162 5.65 -11.17 14.59
C PHE A 162 6.84 -11.54 15.46
N THR A 163 7.68 -12.41 14.92
CA THR A 163 8.99 -12.75 15.46
C THR A 163 10.03 -12.53 14.36
N ALA A 164 11.18 -11.96 14.73
CA ALA A 164 12.30 -11.73 13.82
C ALA A 164 13.61 -11.99 14.56
N THR A 165 14.66 -12.33 13.81
CA THR A 165 16.00 -12.53 14.35
C THR A 165 16.92 -11.41 13.86
N THR A 166 17.63 -10.76 14.78
CA THR A 166 18.61 -9.73 14.44
C THR A 166 19.88 -10.34 13.84
N LEU A 167 20.73 -9.51 13.23
CA LEU A 167 22.07 -9.91 12.78
C LEU A 167 22.95 -10.42 13.95
N SER A 168 22.70 -9.93 15.18
CA SER A 168 23.37 -10.40 16.41
C SER A 168 22.71 -11.64 17.03
N GLN A 169 21.87 -12.36 16.29
CA GLN A 169 21.16 -13.58 16.69
C GLN A 169 20.19 -13.41 17.88
N GLN A 170 19.75 -12.19 18.17
CA GLN A 170 18.74 -11.94 19.18
C GLN A 170 17.34 -12.13 18.57
N THR A 171 16.48 -12.82 19.30
CA THR A 171 15.07 -12.95 18.93
C THR A 171 14.29 -11.71 19.37
N LEU A 172 13.61 -11.06 18.44
CA LEU A 172 12.68 -9.95 18.67
C LEU A 172 11.24 -10.44 18.48
N ARG A 173 10.41 -10.20 19.46
CA ARG A 173 8.95 -10.41 19.36
C ARG A 173 8.24 -9.08 19.51
N SER A 174 7.25 -8.81 18.65
CA SER A 174 6.48 -7.57 18.74
C SER A 174 5.78 -7.39 20.09
N ALA A 175 5.44 -8.49 20.76
CA ALA A 175 4.88 -8.46 22.12
C ALA A 175 5.83 -7.84 23.16
N ASP A 176 7.15 -7.95 22.95
CA ASP A 176 8.18 -7.46 23.88
C ASP A 176 8.43 -5.94 23.72
N PHE A 177 7.72 -5.28 22.80
CA PHE A 177 7.88 -3.84 22.56
C PHE A 177 7.02 -2.99 23.51
N LYS A 178 6.09 -3.59 24.22
CA LYS A 178 5.33 -2.91 25.29
C LYS A 178 6.26 -2.44 26.39
N GLY A 179 5.88 -1.32 27.01
CA GLY A 179 6.68 -0.68 28.07
C GLY A 179 7.69 0.35 27.56
N GLN A 180 7.99 0.36 26.25
CA GLN A 180 8.95 1.29 25.67
C GLN A 180 8.52 1.75 24.28
N PRO A 181 8.53 3.06 24.00
CA PRO A 181 8.36 3.57 22.64
C PRO A 181 9.32 2.91 21.66
N THR A 182 8.80 2.49 20.52
CA THR A 182 9.57 1.73 19.53
C THR A 182 9.42 2.34 18.14
N LEU A 183 10.54 2.57 17.49
CA LEU A 183 10.63 3.03 16.11
C LEU A 183 11.13 1.88 15.22
N LEU A 184 10.26 1.38 14.33
CA LEU A 184 10.61 0.43 13.30
C LEU A 184 10.97 1.21 12.04
N ILE A 185 12.13 0.96 11.49
CA ILE A 185 12.63 1.59 10.26
C ILE A 185 12.86 0.50 9.22
N PHE A 186 12.40 0.75 8.00
CA PHE A 186 12.79 -0.04 6.83
C PHE A 186 13.80 0.75 6.02
N SER A 187 14.82 0.08 5.56
CA SER A 187 15.90 0.77 4.85
C SER A 187 16.70 -0.17 3.95
N ALA A 188 17.25 0.38 2.87
CA ALA A 188 18.09 -0.34 1.92
C ALA A 188 19.29 0.52 1.53
N SER A 189 20.42 -0.10 1.20
CA SER A 189 21.63 0.62 0.75
C SER A 189 21.44 1.31 -0.60
N TRP A 190 20.56 0.77 -1.45
CA TRP A 190 20.25 1.29 -2.78
C TRP A 190 19.23 2.45 -2.77
N ASP A 191 18.62 2.78 -1.62
CA ASP A 191 17.67 3.89 -1.50
C ASP A 191 18.38 5.17 -1.04
N SER A 192 18.41 6.17 -1.91
CA SER A 192 19.07 7.46 -1.66
C SER A 192 18.47 8.24 -0.49
N HIS A 193 17.18 8.07 -0.18
CA HIS A 193 16.51 8.72 0.95
C HIS A 193 17.07 8.30 2.31
N ASN A 194 17.77 7.17 2.37
CA ASN A 194 18.34 6.65 3.61
C ASN A 194 19.51 7.47 4.17
N TYR A 195 20.15 8.34 3.39
CA TYR A 195 21.26 9.14 3.90
C TYR A 195 20.82 10.10 5.02
N TYR A 196 19.78 10.88 4.78
CA TYR A 196 19.23 11.81 5.80
C TYR A 196 18.62 11.05 6.97
N LEU A 197 17.89 9.98 6.69
CA LEU A 197 17.31 9.12 7.72
C LEU A 197 18.38 8.61 8.69
N ARG A 198 19.53 8.13 8.21
CA ARG A 198 20.64 7.67 9.05
C ARG A 198 21.18 8.76 9.98
N GLN A 199 21.34 9.96 9.48
CA GLN A 199 21.78 11.08 10.32
C GLN A 199 20.77 11.38 11.43
N GLN A 200 19.49 11.38 11.13
CA GLN A 200 18.44 11.61 12.13
C GLN A 200 18.40 10.47 13.17
N LEU A 201 18.53 9.23 12.76
CA LEU A 201 18.57 8.08 13.68
C LEU A 201 19.75 8.14 14.66
N ARG A 202 20.94 8.55 14.20
CA ARG A 202 22.10 8.76 15.07
C ARG A 202 21.83 9.85 16.11
N LYS A 203 21.26 10.99 15.70
CA LYS A 203 20.87 12.09 16.60
C LYS A 203 19.84 11.62 17.63
N LEU A 204 18.79 10.94 17.18
CA LEU A 204 17.74 10.42 18.05
C LEU A 204 18.30 9.41 19.06
N LYS A 205 19.17 8.49 18.64
CA LYS A 205 19.80 7.53 19.52
C LYS A 205 20.70 8.21 20.57
N SER A 206 21.51 9.17 20.16
CA SER A 206 22.37 9.94 21.07
C SER A 206 21.55 10.76 22.08
N ALA A 207 20.47 11.42 21.64
CA ALA A 207 19.65 12.29 22.48
C ALA A 207 18.72 11.52 23.43
N ARG A 208 18.24 10.34 23.05
CA ARG A 208 17.17 9.62 23.77
C ARG A 208 17.64 8.32 24.42
N GLY A 209 18.83 7.81 24.05
CA GLY A 209 19.44 6.62 24.66
C GLY A 209 18.46 5.43 24.72
N ASN A 210 18.32 4.87 25.92
CA ASN A 210 17.43 3.73 26.15
C ASN A 210 15.94 4.09 26.30
N ARG A 211 15.54 5.37 26.16
CA ARG A 211 14.13 5.76 26.23
C ARG A 211 13.36 5.46 24.93
N LEU A 212 14.07 5.26 23.81
CA LEU A 212 13.52 4.88 22.52
C LEU A 212 14.19 3.61 22.01
N ARG A 213 13.41 2.58 21.70
CA ARG A 213 13.90 1.40 20.98
C ARG A 213 13.88 1.69 19.48
N ILE A 214 14.98 1.43 18.79
CA ILE A 214 15.07 1.55 17.33
C ILE A 214 15.41 0.19 16.76
N ILE A 215 14.59 -0.30 15.83
CA ILE A 215 14.79 -1.56 15.12
C ILE A 215 14.85 -1.25 13.62
N ASN A 216 15.91 -1.63 12.97
CA ASN A 216 16.05 -1.47 11.54
C ASN A 216 15.81 -2.79 10.80
N PHE A 217 14.84 -2.80 9.91
CA PHE A 217 14.59 -3.88 8.96
C PHE A 217 15.35 -3.58 7.67
N SER A 218 16.43 -4.31 7.42
CA SER A 218 17.23 -4.15 6.21
C SER A 218 16.60 -4.88 5.04
N LEU A 219 16.37 -4.13 3.97
CA LEU A 219 15.93 -4.60 2.65
C LEU A 219 17.14 -4.71 1.68
N ASP A 220 18.35 -4.86 2.21
CA ASP A 220 19.55 -5.00 1.40
C ASP A 220 19.55 -6.34 0.62
N GLU A 221 20.26 -6.38 -0.49
CA GLU A 221 20.30 -7.55 -1.39
C GLU A 221 20.93 -8.79 -0.74
N SER A 222 21.83 -8.57 0.25
CA SER A 222 22.52 -9.63 0.96
C SER A 222 22.68 -9.31 2.45
N GLN A 223 22.82 -10.36 3.24
CA GLN A 223 23.10 -10.22 4.67
C GLN A 223 24.44 -9.52 4.91
N GLN A 224 25.46 -9.78 4.08
CA GLN A 224 26.76 -9.12 4.19
C GLN A 224 26.62 -7.59 4.05
N LYS A 225 25.87 -7.10 3.05
CA LYS A 225 25.61 -5.65 2.91
C LYS A 225 24.87 -5.08 4.11
N ALA A 226 23.91 -5.81 4.66
CA ALA A 226 23.20 -5.40 5.88
C ALA A 226 24.15 -5.32 7.10
N GLU A 227 25.10 -6.27 7.26
CA GLU A 227 26.09 -6.28 8.32
C GLU A 227 27.10 -5.13 8.19
N GLU A 228 27.64 -4.90 7.00
CA GLU A 228 28.55 -3.79 6.71
C GLU A 228 27.88 -2.45 7.06
N ARG A 229 26.62 -2.29 6.67
CA ARG A 229 25.84 -1.11 6.95
C ARG A 229 25.52 -0.95 8.44
N ALA A 230 25.17 -2.03 9.13
CA ALA A 230 24.91 -2.01 10.57
C ALA A 230 26.15 -1.52 11.36
N LYS A 231 27.35 -1.96 10.97
CA LYS A 231 28.61 -1.49 11.54
C LYS A 231 28.85 0.00 11.26
N ASN A 232 28.71 0.42 10.00
CA ASN A 232 28.94 1.81 9.58
C ASN A 232 27.98 2.81 10.25
N ASP A 233 26.73 2.41 10.47
CA ASP A 233 25.70 3.24 11.07
C ASP A 233 25.57 3.07 12.59
N SER A 234 26.40 2.21 13.21
CA SER A 234 26.36 1.87 14.64
C SER A 234 24.94 1.43 15.09
N LEU A 235 24.25 0.70 14.24
CA LEU A 235 22.92 0.17 14.52
C LEU A 235 23.02 -1.15 15.30
N GLN A 236 22.30 -1.25 16.43
CA GLN A 236 22.39 -2.42 17.31
C GLN A 236 21.34 -3.50 16.96
N SER A 237 20.12 -3.07 16.63
CA SER A 237 19.02 -3.99 16.37
C SER A 237 18.67 -3.97 14.88
N VAL A 238 19.39 -4.74 14.09
CA VAL A 238 19.16 -4.87 12.64
C VAL A 238 18.64 -6.26 12.34
N VAL A 239 17.53 -6.33 11.64
CA VAL A 239 16.91 -7.55 11.09
C VAL A 239 17.11 -7.56 9.59
N TYR A 240 17.82 -8.54 9.05
CA TYR A 240 17.95 -8.71 7.62
C TYR A 240 16.70 -9.42 7.06
N LEU A 241 16.02 -8.79 6.12
CA LEU A 241 14.84 -9.33 5.46
C LEU A 241 15.25 -10.05 4.16
N LYS A 242 15.52 -11.35 4.26
CA LYS A 242 15.77 -12.19 3.08
C LYS A 242 14.61 -12.03 2.08
N ASN A 243 14.93 -11.95 0.78
CA ASN A 243 14.00 -11.68 -0.31
C ASN A 243 13.43 -10.24 -0.33
N MET A 244 14.05 -9.30 0.39
CA MET A 244 13.73 -7.87 0.31
C MET A 244 12.21 -7.60 0.47
N LEU A 245 11.60 -6.92 -0.49
CA LEU A 245 10.16 -6.59 -0.47
C LEU A 245 9.23 -7.80 -0.53
N ALA A 246 9.71 -8.97 -0.98
CA ALA A 246 8.93 -10.21 -0.97
C ALA A 246 8.95 -10.94 0.39
N ASN A 247 9.68 -10.43 1.39
CA ASN A 247 9.69 -11.01 2.73
C ASN A 247 8.29 -10.92 3.38
N PRO A 248 7.80 -12.01 4.02
CA PRO A 248 6.49 -12.00 4.68
C PRO A 248 6.30 -10.91 5.73
N LEU A 249 7.36 -10.46 6.42
CA LEU A 249 7.28 -9.36 7.40
C LEU A 249 6.93 -8.03 6.75
N VAL A 250 7.40 -7.77 5.53
CA VAL A 250 7.04 -6.58 4.75
C VAL A 250 5.53 -6.49 4.58
N LYS A 251 4.91 -7.61 4.20
CA LYS A 251 3.45 -7.71 4.07
C LYS A 251 2.75 -7.63 5.42
N THR A 252 3.24 -8.35 6.43
CA THR A 252 2.66 -8.37 7.78
C THR A 252 2.63 -6.98 8.41
N LEU A 253 3.71 -6.22 8.25
CA LEU A 253 3.85 -4.85 8.75
C LEU A 253 3.22 -3.80 7.80
N GLY A 254 2.67 -4.25 6.68
CA GLY A 254 1.98 -3.40 5.72
C GLY A 254 2.88 -2.31 5.12
N LEU A 255 4.16 -2.61 4.89
CA LEU A 255 5.10 -1.65 4.31
C LEU A 255 4.62 -1.16 2.94
N ARG A 256 4.65 0.16 2.75
CA ARG A 256 4.25 0.82 1.49
C ARG A 256 5.44 1.23 0.64
N TYR A 257 6.53 1.62 1.30
CA TYR A 257 7.74 2.17 0.68
C TYR A 257 8.99 1.52 1.27
N PRO A 258 10.07 1.37 0.50
CA PRO A 258 11.33 0.81 1.02
C PRO A 258 11.92 1.55 2.22
N SER A 259 11.66 2.87 2.33
CA SER A 259 12.11 3.73 3.43
C SER A 259 11.00 4.04 4.44
N GLY A 260 9.97 3.19 4.53
CA GLY A 260 8.86 3.36 5.46
C GLY A 260 9.29 3.27 6.93
N ASN A 261 8.47 3.82 7.82
CA ASN A 261 8.67 3.72 9.26
C ASN A 261 7.36 3.54 10.02
N ILE A 262 7.45 3.00 11.23
CA ILE A 262 6.32 2.87 12.15
C ILE A 262 6.81 3.26 13.55
N LEU A 263 6.17 4.26 14.15
CA LEU A 263 6.42 4.70 15.52
C LEU A 263 5.29 4.24 16.43
N THR A 264 5.64 3.56 17.53
CA THR A 264 4.67 3.16 18.56
C THR A 264 4.97 3.85 19.89
N ASN A 265 3.93 4.08 20.68
CA ASN A 265 4.08 4.48 22.08
C ASN A 265 4.41 3.27 22.97
N ALA A 266 4.60 3.51 24.28
CA ALA A 266 4.90 2.46 25.26
C ALA A 266 3.79 1.41 25.42
N GLN A 267 2.56 1.73 25.05
CA GLN A 267 1.44 0.79 25.05
C GLN A 267 1.40 -0.10 23.79
N GLY A 268 2.34 0.13 22.83
CA GLY A 268 2.39 -0.57 21.55
C GLY A 268 1.39 -0.06 20.50
N ARG A 269 0.72 1.08 20.76
CA ARG A 269 -0.16 1.73 19.78
C ARG A 269 0.65 2.50 18.76
N ILE A 270 0.34 2.35 17.50
CA ILE A 270 0.97 3.07 16.39
C ILE A 270 0.52 4.53 16.45
N ILE A 271 1.46 5.45 16.56
CA ILE A 271 1.24 6.91 16.65
C ILE A 271 1.84 7.69 15.50
N GLY A 272 2.68 7.04 14.71
CA GLY A 272 3.24 7.57 13.47
C GLY A 272 3.51 6.45 12.49
N ARG A 273 3.32 6.76 11.21
CA ARG A 273 3.58 5.82 10.12
C ARG A 273 3.98 6.57 8.87
N ASP A 274 5.01 6.05 8.18
CA ASP A 274 5.55 6.63 6.95
C ASP A 274 5.84 8.14 7.09
N LEU A 275 6.33 8.52 8.30
CA LEU A 275 6.67 9.91 8.62
C LEU A 275 7.83 10.37 7.74
N PRO A 276 7.75 11.58 7.18
CA PRO A 276 8.91 12.23 6.56
C PRO A 276 10.10 12.28 7.53
N THR A 277 11.31 12.16 6.99
CA THR A 277 12.54 12.13 7.83
C THR A 277 12.66 13.39 8.69
N GLU A 278 12.22 14.54 8.19
CA GLU A 278 12.24 15.83 8.86
C GLU A 278 11.31 15.86 10.08
N GLU A 279 10.14 15.23 9.97
CA GLU A 279 9.11 15.19 11.02
C GLU A 279 9.37 14.09 12.07
N LEU A 280 10.21 13.10 11.73
CA LEU A 280 10.43 11.92 12.57
C LEU A 280 11.00 12.30 13.94
N ALA A 281 11.97 13.23 13.96
CA ALA A 281 12.60 13.69 15.20
C ALA A 281 11.61 14.44 16.09
N ASP A 282 10.80 15.31 15.52
CA ASP A 282 9.81 16.11 16.26
C ASP A 282 8.75 15.19 16.86
N LYS A 283 8.25 14.23 16.07
CA LYS A 283 7.25 13.26 16.54
C LYS A 283 7.75 12.37 17.67
N VAL A 284 9.03 11.92 17.61
CA VAL A 284 9.66 11.19 18.70
C VAL A 284 9.85 12.09 19.94
N ASN A 285 10.19 13.36 19.74
CA ASN A 285 10.34 14.31 20.84
C ASN A 285 9.02 14.55 21.56
N GLU A 286 7.92 14.78 20.84
CA GLU A 286 6.57 14.89 21.41
C GLU A 286 6.19 13.67 22.27
N LEU A 287 6.57 12.49 21.81
CA LEU A 287 6.26 11.23 22.52
C LEU A 287 7.03 11.06 23.83
N LEU A 288 8.24 11.60 23.92
CA LEU A 288 9.17 11.36 25.03
C LEU A 288 9.20 12.52 26.03
N HIS A 289 8.42 13.55 25.83
CA HIS A 289 8.13 14.58 26.82
C HIS A 289 7.01 14.16 27.73
#